data_8d45bbfdad8a865164694e18fad74904
#
_entry.id   8d45bbfdad8a865164694e18fad74904
#
_cell.length_a   1.000
_cell.length_b   1.000
_cell.length_c   1.000
_cell.angle_alpha   90.00
_cell.angle_beta   90.00
_cell.angle_gamma   90.00
#
_symmetry.space_group_name_H-M   'P 1'
#
loop_
_entity.id
_entity.type
_entity.pdbx_description
1 polymer ?
#
loop_
_entity_poly.entity_id
_entity_poly.type
_entity_poly.pdbx_seq_one_letter_code
_entity_poly.pdbx_strand_id
1 'polypeptide(L)'
;MDIRFQTGGPSQWKADVVVTFVFEGEGVEEACSALAQSAVWLSIAPAWRDFHGGRDESVMFYGPQAMEISRVLGVGLGKAGKADMTAFRYAVGKAVRRCRDYDLATVGLDGAALARVAEKLGVSFDALVREAVIAAYLALYRYDRWKSEKSPHADPRWLALMLEGEYVENDVRAQARMAEAEARGIMLARDAANDPANVMTPSAFAQKAEAVASKYGMKALVLGPDELAAEGMNAYLAVARGSAEEPRMVVVEYAPRGSEGQKPVVLVGKGLCFDSGGISLKPAKGMEEMKGDMSGAAAVLGVMEALGQLAPSLEPKRPVVGIMACAENMPGGHATRPGDIVIAKNGKSVEIVNTDAEGRLVLADALAWAQEKYEPFRLVDIATLTGACAVALGPDSAGLFASDDDLADLLHKAGMALGERNWRLPLWTAMGLEGLKSSCADMANSGRREGGAINAAVFLQQFVREGVCWAHIDMAAADNGESPINAKGETGFGVRTLLSAVWDDDKDMLQ
;
A
#
# COMPACT_ATOMS: atom_id res chain seq x y z
N MET A 1 12.57 -0.52 14.22
CA MET A 1 12.93 0.88 14.53
C MET A 1 11.82 1.47 15.37
N ASP A 2 12.14 2.18 16.47
CA ASP A 2 11.15 2.82 17.33
C ASP A 2 11.22 4.34 17.17
N ILE A 3 10.09 5.03 17.39
CA ILE A 3 10.02 6.50 17.27
C ILE A 3 10.25 7.11 18.65
N ARG A 4 11.11 8.11 18.72
CA ARG A 4 11.37 8.90 19.93
C ARG A 4 11.11 10.38 19.67
N PHE A 5 10.66 11.07 20.69
CA PHE A 5 10.50 12.52 20.68
C PHE A 5 11.52 13.11 21.64
N GLN A 6 12.37 14.00 21.13
CA GLN A 6 13.29 14.77 21.94
C GLN A 6 12.87 16.23 21.90
N THR A 7 12.45 16.73 23.05
CA THR A 7 11.99 18.11 23.21
C THR A 7 13.09 18.96 23.83
N GLY A 8 13.14 20.23 23.47
CA GLY A 8 14.19 21.15 23.92
C GLY A 8 15.13 21.55 22.81
N GLY A 9 16.07 22.45 23.13
CA GLY A 9 17.00 22.98 22.12
C GLY A 9 18.06 21.96 21.69
N PRO A 10 18.74 22.20 20.55
CA PRO A 10 19.73 21.31 19.96
C PRO A 10 20.87 20.87 20.88
N SER A 11 21.19 21.65 21.90
CA SER A 11 22.20 21.28 22.92
C SER A 11 21.78 20.11 23.84
N GLN A 12 20.50 19.71 23.81
CA GLN A 12 19.95 18.61 24.58
C GLN A 12 19.68 17.36 23.71
N TRP A 13 19.84 17.48 22.41
CA TRP A 13 19.56 16.39 21.48
C TRP A 13 20.65 15.31 21.53
N LYS A 14 20.21 14.05 21.49
CA LYS A 14 21.09 12.88 21.52
C LYS A 14 20.78 11.97 20.34
N ALA A 15 21.69 11.95 19.37
CA ALA A 15 21.64 11.07 18.23
C ALA A 15 23.04 10.79 17.68
N ASP A 16 23.20 9.66 17.00
CA ASP A 16 24.45 9.34 16.31
C ASP A 16 24.64 10.25 15.10
N VAL A 17 23.55 10.75 14.54
CA VAL A 17 23.51 11.69 13.42
C VAL A 17 22.22 12.49 13.47
N VAL A 18 22.27 13.76 13.11
CA VAL A 18 21.08 14.59 12.85
C VAL A 18 20.96 14.82 11.35
N VAL A 19 19.79 14.50 10.79
CA VAL A 19 19.46 14.72 9.38
C VAL A 19 18.81 16.08 9.22
N THR A 20 19.30 16.86 8.29
CA THR A 20 18.69 18.12 7.85
C THR A 20 18.43 18.10 6.36
N PHE A 21 17.41 18.82 5.91
CA PHE A 21 16.97 18.85 4.52
C PHE A 21 17.28 20.22 3.91
N VAL A 22 17.89 20.24 2.72
CA VAL A 22 18.43 21.45 2.11
C VAL A 22 17.89 21.61 0.69
N PHE A 23 17.31 22.77 0.38
CA PHE A 23 16.94 23.09 -1.00
C PHE A 23 18.17 23.65 -1.76
N GLU A 24 18.15 23.49 -3.07
CA GLU A 24 19.23 23.98 -3.94
C GLU A 24 19.42 25.48 -3.77
N GLY A 25 20.65 25.87 -3.42
CA GLY A 25 21.04 27.26 -3.22
C GLY A 25 20.88 27.79 -1.79
N GLU A 26 20.33 27.00 -0.85
CA GLU A 26 20.28 27.39 0.56
C GLU A 26 21.67 27.30 1.22
N GLY A 27 22.00 28.31 2.01
CA GLY A 27 23.20 28.28 2.86
C GLY A 27 22.95 27.55 4.19
N VAL A 28 24.03 27.30 4.93
CA VAL A 28 23.97 26.64 6.25
C VAL A 28 23.09 27.39 7.25
N GLU A 29 23.11 28.71 7.22
CA GLU A 29 22.32 29.56 8.15
C GLU A 29 20.82 29.41 7.90
N GLU A 30 20.38 29.23 6.66
CA GLU A 30 18.98 29.00 6.30
C GLU A 30 18.60 27.53 6.53
N ALA A 31 19.42 26.60 6.05
CA ALA A 31 19.12 25.18 6.09
C ALA A 31 19.19 24.56 7.50
N CYS A 32 20.05 25.09 8.37
CA CYS A 32 20.40 24.51 9.68
C CYS A 32 20.36 25.55 10.81
N SER A 33 19.46 26.52 10.78
CA SER A 33 19.44 27.65 11.72
C SER A 33 19.44 27.22 13.19
N ALA A 34 18.64 26.23 13.56
CA ALA A 34 18.60 25.70 14.93
C ALA A 34 19.87 24.88 15.25
N LEU A 35 20.30 24.00 14.35
CA LEU A 35 21.50 23.18 14.51
C LEU A 35 22.78 24.01 14.59
N ALA A 36 22.90 25.08 13.79
CA ALA A 36 24.09 25.91 13.75
C ALA A 36 24.35 26.63 15.07
N GLN A 37 23.35 26.87 15.91
CA GLN A 37 23.52 27.45 17.25
C GLN A 37 24.23 26.49 18.21
N SER A 38 24.03 25.20 18.10
CA SER A 38 24.63 24.17 18.97
C SER A 38 25.80 23.44 18.31
N ALA A 39 25.77 23.29 17.00
CA ALA A 39 26.84 22.73 16.19
C ALA A 39 27.55 23.83 15.39
N VAL A 40 28.16 24.81 16.09
CA VAL A 40 28.84 25.99 15.49
C VAL A 40 29.88 25.57 14.44
N TRP A 41 30.50 24.39 14.60
CA TRP A 41 31.43 23.82 13.64
C TRP A 41 30.80 23.59 12.25
N LEU A 42 29.46 23.43 12.18
CA LEU A 42 28.75 23.15 10.95
C LEU A 42 28.87 24.32 9.96
N SER A 43 28.80 25.58 10.45
CA SER A 43 28.90 26.80 9.62
C SER A 43 30.24 26.98 8.95
N ILE A 44 31.30 26.38 9.51
CA ILE A 44 32.68 26.45 8.97
C ILE A 44 33.11 25.15 8.30
N ALA A 45 32.24 24.15 8.21
CA ALA A 45 32.57 22.85 7.61
C ALA A 45 32.86 23.01 6.10
N PRO A 46 34.05 22.62 5.60
CA PRO A 46 34.43 22.82 4.20
C PRO A 46 33.50 22.15 3.20
N ALA A 47 32.86 21.04 3.62
CA ALA A 47 31.95 20.26 2.77
C ALA A 47 30.69 21.03 2.30
N TRP A 48 30.34 22.16 2.95
CA TRP A 48 29.29 23.06 2.46
C TRP A 48 29.61 23.71 1.12
N ARG A 49 30.91 23.84 0.78
CA ARG A 49 31.34 24.43 -0.51
C ARG A 49 30.95 23.54 -1.70
N ASP A 50 30.90 22.25 -1.47
CA ASP A 50 30.68 21.24 -2.51
C ASP A 50 29.24 20.69 -2.46
N PHE A 51 28.47 21.02 -1.43
CA PHE A 51 27.08 20.59 -1.24
C PHE A 51 26.12 21.71 -1.63
N HIS A 52 25.35 21.49 -2.68
CA HIS A 52 24.46 22.51 -3.24
C HIS A 52 22.97 22.25 -2.97
N GLY A 53 22.63 21.18 -2.27
CA GLY A 53 21.24 20.79 -1.99
C GLY A 53 20.48 20.19 -3.19
N GLY A 54 21.22 19.77 -4.23
CA GLY A 54 20.62 19.10 -5.38
C GLY A 54 19.86 17.82 -5.01
N ARG A 55 18.84 17.47 -5.78
CA ARG A 55 17.87 16.39 -5.45
C ARG A 55 18.50 15.05 -5.07
N ASP A 56 19.65 14.70 -5.58
CA ASP A 56 20.31 13.42 -5.32
C ASP A 56 21.57 13.56 -4.46
N GLU A 57 21.87 14.76 -4.01
CA GLU A 57 23.02 15.03 -3.19
C GLU A 57 22.76 14.67 -1.71
N SER A 58 23.77 14.14 -1.07
CA SER A 58 23.81 14.00 0.39
C SER A 58 25.24 14.02 0.88
N VAL A 59 25.49 14.75 1.97
CA VAL A 59 26.82 14.92 2.54
C VAL A 59 26.79 14.69 4.04
N MET A 60 27.72 13.88 4.54
CA MET A 60 27.94 13.72 5.97
C MET A 60 28.97 14.74 6.45
N PHE A 61 28.55 15.61 7.33
CA PHE A 61 29.42 16.57 8.01
C PHE A 61 29.88 15.99 9.34
N TYR A 62 31.14 16.12 9.63
CA TYR A 62 31.77 15.63 10.86
C TYR A 62 32.29 16.79 11.70
N GLY A 63 31.87 16.86 12.95
CA GLY A 63 32.34 17.80 13.95
C GLY A 63 33.24 17.12 15.00
N PRO A 64 33.72 17.90 15.99
CA PRO A 64 34.50 17.37 17.09
C PRO A 64 33.76 16.27 17.85
N GLN A 65 34.42 15.15 18.14
CA GLN A 65 33.81 13.99 18.84
C GLN A 65 33.30 14.30 20.25
N ALA A 66 33.83 15.37 20.87
CA ALA A 66 33.41 15.80 22.21
C ALA A 66 32.05 16.54 22.22
N MET A 67 31.47 16.82 21.06
CA MET A 67 30.18 17.51 20.97
C MET A 67 29.02 16.49 20.96
N GLU A 68 27.91 16.85 21.59
CA GLU A 68 26.68 16.02 21.62
C GLU A 68 26.19 15.69 20.19
N ILE A 69 26.23 16.68 19.29
CA ILE A 69 25.99 16.49 17.86
C ILE A 69 27.33 16.55 17.12
N SER A 70 27.90 15.39 16.85
CA SER A 70 29.18 15.26 16.13
C SER A 70 29.03 14.87 14.66
N ARG A 71 27.82 14.53 14.21
CA ARG A 71 27.52 14.23 12.82
C ARG A 71 26.21 14.88 12.39
N VAL A 72 26.24 15.51 11.22
CA VAL A 72 25.04 16.02 10.54
C VAL A 72 25.03 15.49 9.11
N LEU A 73 23.89 14.93 8.70
CA LEU A 73 23.66 14.48 7.33
C LEU A 73 22.78 15.51 6.61
N GLY A 74 23.38 16.27 5.71
CA GLY A 74 22.67 17.13 4.79
C GLY A 74 22.12 16.32 3.62
N VAL A 75 20.82 16.46 3.30
CA VAL A 75 20.16 15.79 2.18
C VAL A 75 19.48 16.81 1.30
N GLY A 76 19.82 16.81 0.01
CA GLY A 76 19.30 17.75 -0.97
C GLY A 76 17.87 17.39 -1.42
N LEU A 77 17.01 18.41 -1.49
CA LEU A 77 15.65 18.33 -2.01
C LEU A 77 15.52 18.86 -3.45
N GLY A 78 16.61 19.45 -3.99
CA GLY A 78 16.57 20.16 -5.27
C GLY A 78 15.93 21.54 -5.16
N LYS A 79 15.50 22.10 -6.29
CA LYS A 79 14.90 23.45 -6.35
C LYS A 79 13.59 23.50 -5.60
N ALA A 80 13.41 24.44 -4.66
CA ALA A 80 12.21 24.59 -3.85
C ALA A 80 10.92 24.63 -4.69
N GLY A 81 10.90 25.37 -5.81
CA GLY A 81 9.72 25.45 -6.70
C GLY A 81 9.43 24.20 -7.54
N LYS A 82 10.25 23.13 -7.43
CA LYS A 82 10.06 21.84 -8.10
C LYS A 82 10.02 20.66 -7.14
N ALA A 83 10.32 20.90 -5.86
CA ALA A 83 10.24 19.88 -4.83
C ALA A 83 8.78 19.57 -4.51
N ASP A 84 8.49 18.31 -4.30
CA ASP A 84 7.20 17.78 -3.91
C ASP A 84 7.35 16.78 -2.76
N MET A 85 6.24 16.26 -2.25
CA MET A 85 6.24 15.25 -1.20
C MET A 85 7.01 13.98 -1.60
N THR A 86 7.04 13.61 -2.88
CA THR A 86 7.82 12.47 -3.37
C THR A 86 9.32 12.72 -3.22
N ALA A 87 9.79 13.92 -3.56
CA ALA A 87 11.19 14.32 -3.37
C ALA A 87 11.56 14.26 -1.87
N PHE A 88 10.68 14.71 -0.99
CA PHE A 88 10.89 14.65 0.46
C PHE A 88 10.95 13.20 0.96
N ARG A 89 9.98 12.34 0.61
CA ARG A 89 10.00 10.91 0.97
C ARG A 89 11.29 10.23 0.54
N TYR A 90 11.75 10.52 -0.68
CA TYR A 90 13.00 9.96 -1.22
C TYR A 90 14.23 10.47 -0.47
N ALA A 91 14.24 11.74 -0.08
CA ALA A 91 15.33 12.32 0.72
C ALA A 91 15.42 11.63 2.09
N VAL A 92 14.28 11.44 2.78
CA VAL A 92 14.24 10.69 4.05
C VAL A 92 14.72 9.24 3.84
N GLY A 93 14.23 8.56 2.81
CA GLY A 93 14.64 7.19 2.51
C GLY A 93 16.15 7.05 2.28
N LYS A 94 16.74 7.95 1.48
CA LYS A 94 18.19 8.00 1.27
C LYS A 94 18.97 8.27 2.55
N ALA A 95 18.48 9.21 3.37
CA ALA A 95 19.10 9.54 4.66
C ALA A 95 19.17 8.31 5.57
N VAL A 96 18.03 7.63 5.77
CA VAL A 96 17.94 6.50 6.69
C VAL A 96 18.76 5.29 6.19
N ARG A 97 18.72 5.01 4.87
CA ARG A 97 19.56 3.95 4.27
C ARG A 97 21.05 4.28 4.44
N ARG A 98 21.47 5.54 4.23
CA ARG A 98 22.84 5.94 4.44
C ARG A 98 23.27 5.81 5.91
N CYS A 99 22.37 6.14 6.85
CA CYS A 99 22.65 5.94 8.28
C CYS A 99 22.81 4.45 8.62
N ARG A 100 22.01 3.58 8.03
CA ARG A 100 22.19 2.12 8.14
C ARG A 100 23.56 1.67 7.65
N ASP A 101 23.99 2.16 6.48
CA ASP A 101 25.27 1.77 5.87
C ASP A 101 26.49 2.19 6.72
N TYR A 102 26.29 3.11 7.67
CA TYR A 102 27.25 3.52 8.68
C TYR A 102 27.01 2.91 10.08
N ASP A 103 26.06 1.96 10.20
CA ASP A 103 25.65 1.31 11.46
C ASP A 103 25.25 2.29 12.57
N LEU A 104 24.60 3.40 12.21
CA LEU A 104 24.15 4.40 13.16
C LEU A 104 22.83 3.98 13.81
N ALA A 105 22.81 3.87 15.14
CA ALA A 105 21.68 3.33 15.88
C ALA A 105 20.56 4.34 16.08
N THR A 106 20.88 5.64 16.21
CA THR A 106 19.92 6.72 16.44
C THR A 106 20.01 7.78 15.35
N VAL A 107 18.96 7.91 14.55
CA VAL A 107 18.83 8.92 13.50
C VAL A 107 17.89 10.00 13.99
N GLY A 108 18.41 11.22 14.18
CA GLY A 108 17.63 12.40 14.52
C GLY A 108 17.12 13.10 13.26
N LEU A 109 15.85 13.52 13.22
CA LEU A 109 15.34 14.43 12.22
C LEU A 109 15.19 15.83 12.83
N ASP A 110 15.81 16.80 12.21
CA ASP A 110 15.78 18.20 12.61
C ASP A 110 14.37 18.79 12.44
N GLY A 111 13.67 19.07 13.53
CA GLY A 111 12.31 19.60 13.54
C GLY A 111 12.18 20.97 12.89
N ALA A 112 13.18 21.86 13.07
CA ALA A 112 13.17 23.16 12.42
C ALA A 112 13.32 23.05 10.89
N ALA A 113 14.17 22.11 10.43
CA ALA A 113 14.28 21.81 9.01
C ALA A 113 12.97 21.19 8.46
N LEU A 114 12.32 20.31 9.21
CA LEU A 114 11.02 19.76 8.82
C LEU A 114 9.96 20.86 8.70
N ALA A 115 9.88 21.78 9.67
CA ALA A 115 8.92 22.89 9.64
C ALA A 115 9.12 23.79 8.41
N ARG A 116 10.36 24.13 8.10
CA ARG A 116 10.72 24.90 6.90
C ARG A 116 10.36 24.16 5.61
N VAL A 117 10.58 22.85 5.55
CA VAL A 117 10.19 22.03 4.39
C VAL A 117 8.67 22.00 4.25
N ALA A 118 7.93 21.84 5.34
CA ALA A 118 6.46 21.87 5.33
C ALA A 118 5.93 23.19 4.75
N GLU A 119 6.47 24.32 5.20
CA GLU A 119 6.12 25.64 4.70
C GLU A 119 6.39 25.77 3.18
N LYS A 120 7.58 25.37 2.73
CA LYS A 120 7.96 25.45 1.29
C LYS A 120 7.15 24.50 0.39
N LEU A 121 6.69 23.37 0.92
CA LEU A 121 5.83 22.43 0.19
C LEU A 121 4.33 22.78 0.31
N GLY A 122 3.96 23.73 1.17
CA GLY A 122 2.56 24.12 1.40
C GLY A 122 1.71 23.04 2.07
N VAL A 123 2.33 22.24 2.96
CA VAL A 123 1.68 21.16 3.71
C VAL A 123 1.76 21.44 5.21
N SER A 124 0.91 20.78 6.02
CA SER A 124 1.01 20.88 7.48
C SER A 124 2.28 20.20 7.99
N PHE A 125 2.81 20.68 9.12
CA PHE A 125 3.95 20.07 9.78
C PHE A 125 3.68 18.61 10.16
N ASP A 126 2.49 18.34 10.66
CA ASP A 126 2.04 17.02 11.09
C ASP A 126 2.01 16.02 9.92
N ALA A 127 1.47 16.44 8.77
CA ALA A 127 1.49 15.64 7.55
C ALA A 127 2.93 15.33 7.10
N LEU A 128 3.83 16.30 7.19
CA LEU A 128 5.23 16.08 6.82
C LEU A 128 5.93 15.11 7.78
N VAL A 129 5.66 15.20 9.09
CA VAL A 129 6.17 14.24 10.10
C VAL A 129 5.66 12.84 9.82
N ARG A 130 4.36 12.69 9.53
CA ARG A 130 3.77 11.40 9.13
C ARG A 130 4.50 10.79 7.95
N GLU A 131 4.73 11.58 6.90
CA GLU A 131 5.44 11.13 5.70
C GLU A 131 6.91 10.79 5.96
N ALA A 132 7.59 11.54 6.82
CA ALA A 132 8.96 11.23 7.23
C ALA A 132 9.06 9.87 7.94
N VAL A 133 8.15 9.60 8.87
CA VAL A 133 8.11 8.32 9.59
C VAL A 133 7.84 7.17 8.64
N ILE A 134 6.82 7.27 7.78
CA ILE A 134 6.50 6.20 6.81
C ILE A 134 7.69 5.96 5.88
N ALA A 135 8.27 7.02 5.30
CA ALA A 135 9.40 6.90 4.40
C ALA A 135 10.61 6.21 5.06
N ALA A 136 10.87 6.51 6.35
CA ALA A 136 11.93 5.88 7.11
C ALA A 136 11.70 4.38 7.30
N TYR A 137 10.49 3.97 7.66
CA TYR A 137 10.14 2.54 7.80
C TYR A 137 10.26 1.79 6.48
N LEU A 138 9.68 2.35 5.40
CA LEU A 138 9.68 1.71 4.09
C LEU A 138 11.09 1.57 3.52
N ALA A 139 11.94 2.59 3.71
CA ALA A 139 13.33 2.58 3.23
C ALA A 139 14.19 1.51 3.90
N LEU A 140 13.88 1.14 5.14
CA LEU A 140 14.60 0.10 5.88
C LEU A 140 14.11 -1.32 5.57
N TYR A 141 12.94 -1.44 4.92
CA TYR A 141 12.42 -2.75 4.57
C TYR A 141 13.40 -3.52 3.68
N ARG A 142 13.61 -4.80 4.04
CA ARG A 142 14.43 -5.76 3.29
C ARG A 142 13.72 -7.10 3.24
N TYR A 143 13.63 -7.65 2.04
CA TYR A 143 13.15 -9.01 1.86
C TYR A 143 14.36 -9.92 1.62
N ASP A 144 14.97 -10.38 2.69
CA ASP A 144 16.14 -11.26 2.67
C ASP A 144 15.93 -12.57 3.44
N ARG A 145 14.66 -12.89 3.72
CA ARG A 145 14.25 -14.03 4.55
C ARG A 145 14.91 -15.35 4.14
N TRP A 146 15.04 -15.57 2.86
CA TRP A 146 15.54 -16.80 2.27
C TRP A 146 17.03 -16.77 1.94
N LYS A 147 17.72 -15.67 2.18
CA LYS A 147 19.16 -15.58 1.97
C LYS A 147 19.91 -16.20 3.15
N SER A 148 20.91 -17.02 2.86
CA SER A 148 21.83 -17.56 3.89
C SER A 148 22.69 -16.45 4.49
N GLU A 149 23.16 -15.51 3.68
CA GLU A 149 23.90 -14.34 4.11
C GLU A 149 22.97 -13.12 4.22
N LYS A 150 22.90 -12.57 5.41
CA LYS A 150 22.16 -11.34 5.70
C LYS A 150 23.03 -10.12 5.46
N SER A 151 22.40 -8.96 5.29
CA SER A 151 23.14 -7.69 5.23
C SER A 151 24.04 -7.53 6.48
N PRO A 152 25.31 -7.13 6.33
CA PRO A 152 26.19 -6.92 7.46
C PRO A 152 25.79 -5.70 8.31
N HIS A 153 25.01 -4.78 7.75
CA HIS A 153 24.61 -3.53 8.42
C HIS A 153 23.32 -3.71 9.21
N ALA A 154 23.34 -3.24 10.46
CA ALA A 154 22.17 -3.19 11.32
C ALA A 154 21.27 -1.99 10.96
N ASP A 155 19.94 -2.20 11.04
CA ASP A 155 19.01 -1.10 10.88
C ASP A 155 19.06 -0.15 12.09
N PRO A 156 18.87 1.17 11.90
CA PRO A 156 18.69 2.11 12.99
C PRO A 156 17.62 1.63 13.97
N ARG A 157 17.94 1.70 15.27
CA ARG A 157 16.99 1.29 16.32
C ARG A 157 15.95 2.37 16.58
N TRP A 158 16.34 3.64 16.45
CA TRP A 158 15.48 4.78 16.77
C TRP A 158 15.51 5.84 15.68
N LEU A 159 14.30 6.31 15.36
CA LEU A 159 14.08 7.56 14.66
C LEU A 159 13.68 8.60 15.70
N ALA A 160 14.52 9.61 15.93
CA ALA A 160 14.28 10.66 16.90
C ALA A 160 13.75 11.91 16.19
N LEU A 161 12.53 12.31 16.49
CA LEU A 161 11.98 13.60 16.08
C LEU A 161 12.45 14.66 17.07
N MET A 162 13.30 15.56 16.61
CA MET A 162 13.95 16.59 17.44
C MET A 162 13.17 17.89 17.31
N LEU A 163 12.32 18.18 18.29
CA LEU A 163 11.29 19.20 18.25
C LEU A 163 11.61 20.30 19.28
N GLU A 164 11.57 21.55 18.85
CA GLU A 164 11.66 22.71 19.73
C GLU A 164 10.30 23.30 20.04
N GLY A 165 10.08 23.75 21.28
CA GLY A 165 8.97 24.61 21.69
C GLY A 165 7.59 24.04 21.40
N GLU A 166 6.82 24.77 20.62
CA GLU A 166 5.41 24.52 20.30
C GLU A 166 5.12 23.30 19.42
N TYR A 167 6.15 22.71 18.78
CA TYR A 167 5.98 21.54 17.91
C TYR A 167 5.79 20.21 18.67
N VAL A 168 5.68 20.24 19.99
CA VAL A 168 5.58 19.02 20.84
C VAL A 168 4.13 18.65 21.16
N GLU A 169 3.17 19.18 20.44
CA GLU A 169 1.77 18.97 20.69
C GLU A 169 1.33 17.51 20.48
N ASN A 170 0.19 17.17 21.07
CA ASN A 170 -0.38 15.81 21.00
C ASN A 170 -0.61 15.36 19.57
N ASP A 171 -0.83 16.29 18.63
CA ASP A 171 -1.11 16.01 17.23
C ASP A 171 0.08 15.37 16.49
N VAL A 172 1.30 15.88 16.69
CA VAL A 172 2.52 15.29 16.10
C VAL A 172 2.74 13.85 16.58
N ARG A 173 2.46 13.58 17.86
CA ARG A 173 2.56 12.22 18.40
C ARG A 173 1.49 11.29 17.85
N ALA A 174 0.28 11.80 17.65
CA ALA A 174 -0.81 11.06 17.02
C ALA A 174 -0.45 10.71 15.56
N GLN A 175 0.02 11.68 14.78
CA GLN A 175 0.44 11.47 13.39
C GLN A 175 1.59 10.48 13.26
N ALA A 176 2.58 10.53 14.16
CA ALA A 176 3.67 9.58 14.15
C ALA A 176 3.20 8.14 14.48
N ARG A 177 2.21 7.97 15.38
CA ARG A 177 1.59 6.66 15.64
C ARG A 177 0.78 6.14 14.46
N MET A 178 0.02 7.02 13.79
CA MET A 178 -0.69 6.68 12.56
C MET A 178 0.30 6.20 11.49
N ALA A 179 1.39 6.95 11.30
CA ALA A 179 2.45 6.60 10.37
C ALA A 179 3.07 5.24 10.67
N GLU A 180 3.31 4.93 11.94
CA GLU A 180 3.84 3.63 12.35
C GLU A 180 2.86 2.50 12.04
N ALA A 181 1.57 2.69 12.33
CA ALA A 181 0.53 1.69 12.05
C ALA A 181 0.41 1.42 10.54
N GLU A 182 0.36 2.48 9.72
CA GLU A 182 0.36 2.34 8.27
C GLU A 182 1.60 1.63 7.75
N ALA A 183 2.78 2.04 8.21
CA ALA A 183 4.03 1.43 7.79
C ALA A 183 4.09 -0.07 8.13
N ARG A 184 3.56 -0.49 9.30
CA ARG A 184 3.47 -1.90 9.67
C ARG A 184 2.48 -2.67 8.79
N GLY A 185 1.33 -2.06 8.45
CA GLY A 185 0.39 -2.64 7.49
C GLY A 185 1.02 -2.82 6.11
N ILE A 186 1.74 -1.81 5.61
CA ILE A 186 2.46 -1.87 4.34
C ILE A 186 3.55 -2.95 4.38
N MET A 187 4.33 -3.04 5.45
CA MET A 187 5.37 -4.07 5.57
C MET A 187 4.78 -5.48 5.61
N LEU A 188 3.65 -5.69 6.30
CA LEU A 188 2.94 -6.97 6.30
C LEU A 188 2.45 -7.36 4.90
N ALA A 189 1.88 -6.40 4.16
CA ALA A 189 1.46 -6.61 2.77
C ALA A 189 2.66 -6.99 1.89
N ARG A 190 3.79 -6.27 2.03
CA ARG A 190 5.04 -6.57 1.31
C ARG A 190 5.59 -7.96 1.64
N ASP A 191 5.58 -8.34 2.92
CA ASP A 191 6.05 -9.68 3.32
C ASP A 191 5.19 -10.78 2.69
N ALA A 192 3.87 -10.58 2.66
CA ALA A 192 2.96 -11.55 2.06
C ALA A 192 3.14 -11.67 0.54
N ALA A 193 3.23 -10.54 -0.16
CA ALA A 193 3.30 -10.53 -1.62
C ALA A 193 4.71 -10.86 -2.18
N ASN A 194 5.76 -10.66 -1.39
CA ASN A 194 7.12 -11.05 -1.78
C ASN A 194 7.47 -12.51 -1.43
N ASP A 195 6.74 -13.15 -0.52
CA ASP A 195 6.96 -14.58 -0.23
C ASP A 195 6.70 -15.43 -1.50
N PRO A 196 7.52 -16.45 -1.77
CA PRO A 196 7.31 -17.31 -2.93
C PRO A 196 6.04 -18.16 -2.76
N ALA A 197 5.38 -18.49 -3.87
CA ALA A 197 4.09 -19.19 -3.88
C ALA A 197 4.08 -20.54 -3.13
N ASN A 198 5.20 -21.26 -3.13
CA ASN A 198 5.34 -22.50 -2.34
C ASN A 198 5.36 -22.26 -0.82
N VAL A 199 5.39 -21.01 -0.37
CA VAL A 199 5.31 -20.61 1.04
C VAL A 199 4.01 -19.87 1.30
N MET A 200 3.63 -18.96 0.42
CA MET A 200 2.42 -18.16 0.53
C MET A 200 1.28 -18.78 -0.28
N THR A 201 0.87 -19.99 0.10
CA THR A 201 -0.30 -20.66 -0.45
C THR A 201 -1.59 -20.01 0.08
N PRO A 202 -2.76 -20.27 -0.52
CA PRO A 202 -4.04 -19.77 0.00
C PRO A 202 -4.27 -20.12 1.48
N SER A 203 -3.87 -21.32 1.89
CA SER A 203 -3.97 -21.75 3.30
C SER A 203 -2.98 -21.02 4.22
N ALA A 204 -1.76 -20.75 3.76
CA ALA A 204 -0.77 -19.95 4.53
C ALA A 204 -1.22 -18.49 4.67
N PHE A 205 -1.83 -17.93 3.62
CA PHE A 205 -2.41 -16.60 3.68
C PHE A 205 -3.56 -16.52 4.68
N ALA A 206 -4.46 -17.51 4.66
CA ALA A 206 -5.55 -17.60 5.63
C ALA A 206 -5.03 -17.61 7.08
N GLN A 207 -4.03 -18.44 7.38
CA GLN A 207 -3.41 -18.48 8.71
C GLN A 207 -2.80 -17.13 9.12
N LYS A 208 -2.17 -16.42 8.17
CA LYS A 208 -1.62 -15.09 8.43
C LYS A 208 -2.72 -14.08 8.76
N ALA A 209 -3.84 -14.13 8.06
CA ALA A 209 -4.99 -13.25 8.32
C ALA A 209 -5.68 -13.57 9.65
N GLU A 210 -5.84 -14.86 9.99
CA GLU A 210 -6.34 -15.29 11.31
C GLU A 210 -5.43 -14.82 12.45
N ALA A 211 -4.10 -14.84 12.24
CA ALA A 211 -3.14 -14.33 13.21
C ALA A 211 -3.29 -12.83 13.45
N VAL A 212 -3.51 -12.03 12.38
CA VAL A 212 -3.82 -10.59 12.50
C VAL A 212 -5.13 -10.39 13.25
N ALA A 213 -6.17 -11.09 12.88
CA ALA A 213 -7.48 -10.99 13.54
C ALA A 213 -7.37 -11.32 15.05
N SER A 214 -6.72 -12.41 15.37
CA SER A 214 -6.50 -12.84 16.77
C SER A 214 -5.69 -11.82 17.58
N LYS A 215 -4.64 -11.27 17.00
CA LYS A 215 -3.76 -10.26 17.64
C LYS A 215 -4.54 -9.02 18.09
N TYR A 216 -5.55 -8.63 17.34
CA TYR A 216 -6.30 -7.39 17.58
C TYR A 216 -7.74 -7.61 18.04
N GLY A 217 -8.12 -8.86 18.34
CA GLY A 217 -9.49 -9.19 18.80
C GLY A 217 -10.56 -9.00 17.73
N MET A 218 -10.18 -9.06 16.45
CA MET A 218 -11.10 -9.04 15.32
C MET A 218 -11.68 -10.43 15.09
N LYS A 219 -12.81 -10.51 14.37
CA LYS A 219 -13.36 -11.80 13.96
C LYS A 219 -12.74 -12.23 12.64
N ALA A 220 -12.45 -13.52 12.52
CA ALA A 220 -12.03 -14.13 11.25
C ALA A 220 -13.01 -15.23 10.85
N LEU A 221 -13.28 -15.32 9.55
CA LEU A 221 -14.02 -16.41 8.91
C LEU A 221 -13.22 -16.87 7.69
N VAL A 222 -12.99 -18.16 7.56
CA VAL A 222 -12.34 -18.76 6.39
C VAL A 222 -13.32 -19.70 5.71
N LEU A 223 -13.59 -19.45 4.44
CA LEU A 223 -14.41 -20.33 3.61
C LEU A 223 -13.48 -21.17 2.75
N GLY A 224 -13.56 -22.48 2.91
CA GLY A 224 -12.88 -23.47 2.08
C GLY A 224 -13.72 -23.89 0.87
N PRO A 225 -13.27 -24.92 0.11
CA PRO A 225 -13.96 -25.37 -1.09
C PRO A 225 -15.42 -25.74 -0.87
N ASP A 226 -15.76 -26.43 0.23
CA ASP A 226 -17.11 -26.88 0.53
C ASP A 226 -18.03 -25.70 0.87
N GLU A 227 -17.56 -24.75 1.66
CA GLU A 227 -18.31 -23.53 2.00
C GLU A 227 -18.50 -22.63 0.77
N LEU A 228 -17.46 -22.48 -0.07
CA LEU A 228 -17.56 -21.74 -1.34
C LEU A 228 -18.59 -22.38 -2.28
N ALA A 229 -18.61 -23.71 -2.35
CA ALA A 229 -19.60 -24.44 -3.14
C ALA A 229 -21.03 -24.28 -2.58
N ALA A 230 -21.19 -24.36 -1.26
CA ALA A 230 -22.49 -24.17 -0.60
C ALA A 230 -23.01 -22.73 -0.81
N GLU A 231 -22.12 -21.74 -0.90
CA GLU A 231 -22.45 -20.36 -1.22
C GLU A 231 -22.68 -20.11 -2.72
N GLY A 232 -22.50 -21.13 -3.58
CA GLY A 232 -22.69 -21.02 -5.03
C GLY A 232 -21.61 -20.20 -5.74
N MET A 233 -20.41 -20.10 -5.17
CA MET A 233 -19.28 -19.31 -5.70
C MET A 233 -18.50 -20.09 -6.76
N ASN A 234 -19.20 -20.47 -7.85
CA ASN A 234 -18.64 -21.40 -8.85
C ASN A 234 -17.63 -20.73 -9.79
N ALA A 235 -17.71 -19.40 -10.00
CA ALA A 235 -16.71 -18.69 -10.78
C ALA A 235 -15.36 -18.66 -10.03
N TYR A 236 -15.41 -18.50 -8.72
CA TYR A 236 -14.25 -18.60 -7.84
C TYR A 236 -13.63 -20.01 -7.88
N LEU A 237 -14.46 -21.03 -7.65
CA LEU A 237 -14.03 -22.44 -7.65
C LEU A 237 -13.43 -22.87 -9.00
N ALA A 238 -13.98 -22.33 -10.11
CA ALA A 238 -13.48 -22.65 -11.45
C ALA A 238 -12.02 -22.25 -11.65
N VAL A 239 -11.58 -21.14 -11.05
CA VAL A 239 -10.18 -20.69 -11.11
C VAL A 239 -9.26 -21.69 -10.40
N ALA A 240 -9.64 -22.14 -9.20
CA ALA A 240 -8.80 -22.99 -8.37
C ALA A 240 -8.69 -24.46 -8.83
N ARG A 241 -9.55 -24.92 -9.74
CA ARG A 241 -9.68 -26.35 -10.13
C ARG A 241 -8.39 -26.99 -10.65
N GLY A 242 -7.47 -26.19 -11.19
CA GLY A 242 -6.21 -26.68 -11.72
C GLY A 242 -5.10 -26.88 -10.69
N SER A 243 -5.23 -26.25 -9.51
CA SER A 243 -4.24 -26.35 -8.45
C SER A 243 -4.46 -27.54 -7.53
N ALA A 244 -3.38 -28.00 -6.91
CA ALA A 244 -3.41 -28.92 -5.76
C ALA A 244 -3.72 -28.17 -4.44
N GLU A 245 -3.49 -26.87 -4.39
CA GLU A 245 -3.81 -26.02 -3.24
C GLU A 245 -5.29 -25.64 -3.26
N GLU A 246 -5.95 -25.84 -2.13
CA GLU A 246 -7.36 -25.48 -1.99
C GLU A 246 -7.56 -23.98 -1.88
N PRO A 247 -8.59 -23.41 -2.54
CA PRO A 247 -8.93 -21.99 -2.39
C PRO A 247 -9.37 -21.66 -0.97
N ARG A 248 -9.14 -20.43 -0.56
CA ARG A 248 -9.58 -19.88 0.74
C ARG A 248 -10.08 -18.47 0.55
N MET A 249 -11.35 -18.21 0.79
CA MET A 249 -11.81 -16.83 0.96
C MET A 249 -11.76 -16.48 2.45
N VAL A 250 -10.93 -15.50 2.77
CA VAL A 250 -10.72 -15.07 4.17
C VAL A 250 -11.43 -13.77 4.41
N VAL A 251 -12.18 -13.69 5.49
CA VAL A 251 -12.90 -12.50 5.92
C VAL A 251 -12.42 -12.10 7.30
N VAL A 252 -12.02 -10.85 7.46
CA VAL A 252 -11.65 -10.26 8.76
C VAL A 252 -12.57 -9.09 9.04
N GLU A 253 -13.25 -9.13 10.19
CA GLU A 253 -14.21 -8.11 10.60
C GLU A 253 -13.69 -7.32 11.80
N TYR A 254 -13.62 -6.01 11.66
CA TYR A 254 -13.42 -5.07 12.73
C TYR A 254 -14.71 -4.30 13.00
N ALA A 255 -15.18 -4.33 14.25
CA ALA A 255 -16.37 -3.61 14.69
C ALA A 255 -16.01 -2.65 15.81
N PRO A 256 -15.95 -1.33 15.54
CA PRO A 256 -15.72 -0.33 16.57
C PRO A 256 -16.89 -0.26 17.57
N ARG A 257 -16.61 0.24 18.76
CA ARG A 257 -17.65 0.38 19.79
C ARG A 257 -18.75 1.33 19.34
N GLY A 258 -20.00 0.94 19.54
CA GLY A 258 -21.16 1.77 19.19
C GLY A 258 -21.49 1.83 17.71
N SER A 259 -20.92 0.94 16.91
CA SER A 259 -21.20 0.82 15.48
C SER A 259 -22.31 -0.21 15.14
N GLU A 260 -23.01 -0.72 16.16
CA GLU A 260 -24.06 -1.72 15.97
C GLU A 260 -25.15 -1.21 15.04
N GLY A 261 -25.48 -2.01 14.02
CA GLY A 261 -26.49 -1.64 13.02
C GLY A 261 -26.03 -0.68 11.92
N GLN A 262 -24.79 -0.22 11.97
CA GLN A 262 -24.22 0.56 10.89
C GLN A 262 -23.74 -0.35 9.75
N LYS A 263 -23.95 0.11 8.50
CA LYS A 263 -23.44 -0.57 7.31
C LYS A 263 -21.92 -0.43 7.25
N PRO A 264 -21.17 -1.54 7.02
CA PRO A 264 -19.72 -1.51 7.01
C PRO A 264 -19.12 -0.89 5.75
N VAL A 265 -17.87 -0.49 5.86
CA VAL A 265 -16.97 -0.37 4.71
C VAL A 265 -16.41 -1.75 4.41
N VAL A 266 -16.57 -2.23 3.19
CA VAL A 266 -16.11 -3.56 2.75
C VAL A 266 -14.98 -3.38 1.73
N LEU A 267 -13.84 -4.00 2.01
CA LEU A 267 -12.65 -4.01 1.16
C LEU A 267 -12.44 -5.43 0.63
N VAL A 268 -12.32 -5.59 -0.68
CA VAL A 268 -12.13 -6.90 -1.32
C VAL A 268 -10.81 -6.91 -2.09
N GLY A 269 -9.94 -7.86 -1.80
CA GLY A 269 -8.63 -7.99 -2.46
C GLY A 269 -8.51 -9.25 -3.29
N LYS A 270 -8.04 -9.11 -4.54
CA LYS A 270 -7.59 -10.25 -5.35
C LYS A 270 -6.41 -10.92 -4.66
N GLY A 271 -6.48 -12.25 -4.49
CA GLY A 271 -5.52 -13.05 -3.77
C GLY A 271 -5.01 -14.27 -4.56
N LEU A 272 -4.64 -14.11 -5.84
CA LEU A 272 -4.06 -15.19 -6.61
C LEU A 272 -2.62 -15.42 -6.13
N CYS A 273 -2.42 -16.40 -5.22
CA CYS A 273 -1.12 -16.73 -4.64
C CYS A 273 -0.09 -17.16 -5.71
N PHE A 274 -0.55 -17.69 -6.82
CA PHE A 274 0.20 -17.83 -8.05
C PHE A 274 -0.74 -17.85 -9.25
N ASP A 275 -0.38 -17.13 -10.32
CA ASP A 275 -1.12 -17.13 -11.57
C ASP A 275 -0.24 -17.57 -12.75
N SER A 276 -0.43 -18.81 -13.19
CA SER A 276 0.22 -19.32 -14.40
C SER A 276 -0.56 -18.98 -15.69
N GLY A 277 -1.76 -18.40 -15.58
CA GLY A 277 -2.74 -18.26 -16.66
C GLY A 277 -3.65 -19.48 -16.82
N GLY A 278 -3.41 -20.56 -16.10
CA GLY A 278 -4.12 -21.82 -16.26
C GLY A 278 -3.87 -22.47 -17.63
N ILE A 279 -4.91 -22.95 -18.31
CA ILE A 279 -4.78 -23.53 -19.67
C ILE A 279 -4.39 -22.45 -20.70
N SER A 280 -4.82 -21.21 -20.53
CA SER A 280 -4.31 -20.06 -21.31
C SER A 280 -2.95 -19.61 -20.78
N LEU A 281 -1.95 -20.48 -20.82
CA LEU A 281 -0.68 -20.39 -20.13
C LEU A 281 0.11 -19.12 -20.50
N LYS A 282 0.58 -18.40 -19.47
CA LYS A 282 1.45 -17.24 -19.63
C LYS A 282 2.82 -17.62 -20.23
N PRO A 283 3.52 -16.69 -20.92
CA PRO A 283 4.91 -16.89 -21.28
C PRO A 283 5.79 -17.14 -20.03
N ALA A 284 6.82 -17.99 -20.17
CA ALA A 284 7.72 -18.32 -19.06
C ALA A 284 8.48 -17.09 -18.52
N LYS A 285 8.81 -16.11 -19.38
CA LYS A 285 9.52 -14.89 -18.98
C LYS A 285 8.63 -14.01 -18.10
N GLY A 286 9.05 -13.76 -16.86
CA GLY A 286 8.34 -12.93 -15.88
C GLY A 286 7.24 -13.70 -15.11
N MET A 287 7.06 -15.01 -15.38
CA MET A 287 6.05 -15.80 -14.66
C MET A 287 6.38 -15.92 -13.16
N GLU A 288 7.66 -15.85 -12.78
CA GLU A 288 8.12 -15.84 -11.40
C GLU A 288 7.62 -14.63 -10.60
N GLU A 289 7.25 -13.55 -11.27
CA GLU A 289 6.67 -12.34 -10.65
C GLU A 289 5.19 -12.54 -10.31
N MET A 290 4.53 -13.57 -10.88
CA MET A 290 3.11 -13.86 -10.62
C MET A 290 2.82 -14.35 -9.20
N LYS A 291 3.81 -14.52 -8.34
CA LYS A 291 3.65 -14.62 -6.89
C LYS A 291 3.04 -13.34 -6.28
N GLY A 292 3.26 -12.20 -6.92
CA GLY A 292 2.70 -10.89 -6.54
C GLY A 292 1.23 -10.71 -6.93
N ASP A 293 0.62 -11.64 -7.68
CA ASP A 293 -0.77 -11.53 -8.14
C ASP A 293 -1.83 -11.63 -7.02
N MET A 294 -1.35 -11.65 -5.80
CA MET A 294 -2.12 -11.58 -4.56
C MET A 294 -1.94 -10.25 -3.80
N SER A 295 -1.27 -9.26 -4.40
CA SER A 295 -1.00 -7.96 -3.78
C SER A 295 -2.28 -7.22 -3.36
N GLY A 296 -3.42 -7.46 -4.05
CA GLY A 296 -4.73 -6.93 -3.65
C GLY A 296 -5.19 -7.45 -2.28
N ALA A 297 -5.14 -8.75 -2.07
CA ALA A 297 -5.45 -9.37 -0.78
C ALA A 297 -4.43 -8.95 0.30
N ALA A 298 -3.16 -8.84 -0.07
CA ALA A 298 -2.11 -8.38 0.83
C ALA A 298 -2.35 -6.93 1.29
N ALA A 299 -2.79 -6.04 0.39
CA ALA A 299 -3.15 -4.67 0.74
C ALA A 299 -4.32 -4.62 1.72
N VAL A 300 -5.38 -5.41 1.48
CA VAL A 300 -6.52 -5.52 2.41
C VAL A 300 -6.07 -6.03 3.79
N LEU A 301 -5.21 -7.05 3.84
CA LEU A 301 -4.65 -7.55 5.09
C LEU A 301 -3.81 -6.47 5.80
N GLY A 302 -3.04 -5.70 5.04
CA GLY A 302 -2.27 -4.56 5.55
C GLY A 302 -3.15 -3.48 6.18
N VAL A 303 -4.33 -3.21 5.60
CA VAL A 303 -5.33 -2.31 6.20
C VAL A 303 -5.83 -2.85 7.52
N MET A 304 -6.15 -4.15 7.61
CA MET A 304 -6.63 -4.76 8.85
C MET A 304 -5.55 -4.73 9.96
N GLU A 305 -4.28 -4.93 9.63
CA GLU A 305 -3.16 -4.76 10.57
C GLU A 305 -3.06 -3.30 11.06
N ALA A 306 -3.12 -2.32 10.15
CA ALA A 306 -3.06 -0.90 10.50
C ALA A 306 -4.23 -0.48 11.40
N LEU A 307 -5.46 -0.89 11.06
CA LEU A 307 -6.65 -0.64 11.87
C LEU A 307 -6.53 -1.22 13.28
N GLY A 308 -6.04 -2.45 13.41
CA GLY A 308 -5.86 -3.08 14.71
C GLY A 308 -4.89 -2.32 15.62
N GLN A 309 -3.88 -1.68 15.04
CA GLN A 309 -2.96 -0.82 15.80
C GLN A 309 -3.55 0.54 16.14
N LEU A 310 -4.38 1.09 15.26
CA LEU A 310 -5.01 2.42 15.44
C LEU A 310 -6.20 2.38 16.41
N ALA A 311 -6.93 1.27 16.45
CA ALA A 311 -8.17 1.13 17.20
C ALA A 311 -8.14 1.62 18.66
N PRO A 312 -7.06 1.48 19.43
CA PRO A 312 -7.02 2.02 20.77
C PRO A 312 -7.04 3.55 20.86
N SER A 313 -6.67 4.25 19.79
CA SER A 313 -6.51 5.71 19.77
C SER A 313 -7.35 6.43 18.71
N LEU A 314 -7.68 5.73 17.62
CA LEU A 314 -8.47 6.24 16.50
C LEU A 314 -9.35 5.11 15.95
N GLU A 315 -10.62 5.15 16.31
CA GLU A 315 -11.61 4.17 15.80
C GLU A 315 -12.39 4.76 14.62
N PRO A 316 -12.59 3.99 13.53
CA PRO A 316 -13.53 4.37 12.49
C PRO A 316 -14.97 4.40 13.05
N LYS A 317 -15.83 5.19 12.44
CA LYS A 317 -17.25 5.28 12.88
C LYS A 317 -18.07 4.03 12.51
N ARG A 318 -17.64 3.30 11.49
CA ARG A 318 -18.35 2.14 10.92
C ARG A 318 -17.54 0.85 11.06
N PRO A 319 -18.20 -0.31 11.06
CA PRO A 319 -17.48 -1.57 10.92
C PRO A 319 -16.68 -1.61 9.61
N VAL A 320 -15.57 -2.33 9.65
CA VAL A 320 -14.71 -2.55 8.47
C VAL A 320 -14.59 -4.04 8.25
N VAL A 321 -14.80 -4.47 7.01
CA VAL A 321 -14.69 -5.88 6.60
C VAL A 321 -13.66 -6.00 5.51
N GLY A 322 -12.59 -6.75 5.76
CA GLY A 322 -11.60 -7.12 4.75
C GLY A 322 -11.89 -8.53 4.21
N ILE A 323 -12.04 -8.67 2.91
CA ILE A 323 -12.25 -9.94 2.20
C ILE A 323 -11.06 -10.19 1.29
N MET A 324 -10.39 -11.32 1.46
CA MET A 324 -9.23 -11.73 0.71
C MET A 324 -9.54 -13.00 -0.07
N ALA A 325 -9.65 -12.88 -1.40
CA ALA A 325 -10.09 -13.95 -2.28
C ALA A 325 -8.87 -14.74 -2.78
N CYS A 326 -8.41 -15.73 -1.99
CA CYS A 326 -7.16 -16.45 -2.21
C CYS A 326 -7.37 -17.76 -2.99
N ALA A 327 -6.65 -17.91 -4.11
CA ALA A 327 -6.63 -19.12 -4.94
C ALA A 327 -5.29 -19.23 -5.68
N GLU A 328 -5.09 -20.30 -6.42
CA GLU A 328 -4.05 -20.42 -7.45
C GLU A 328 -4.68 -20.75 -8.79
N ASN A 329 -4.18 -20.13 -9.85
CA ASN A 329 -4.57 -20.45 -11.24
C ASN A 329 -3.48 -21.29 -11.92
N MET A 330 -3.71 -22.61 -11.93
CA MET A 330 -2.72 -23.56 -12.41
C MET A 330 -3.25 -24.42 -13.57
N PRO A 331 -2.40 -24.84 -14.52
CA PRO A 331 -2.75 -25.89 -15.45
C PRO A 331 -2.76 -27.23 -14.71
N GLY A 332 -3.75 -28.06 -14.98
CA GLY A 332 -3.89 -29.36 -14.32
C GLY A 332 -4.95 -30.23 -14.98
N GLY A 333 -5.03 -31.49 -14.57
CA GLY A 333 -6.00 -32.43 -15.13
C GLY A 333 -7.46 -32.06 -14.91
N HIS A 334 -7.72 -31.21 -13.91
CA HIS A 334 -9.07 -30.72 -13.57
C HIS A 334 -9.26 -29.24 -13.90
N ALA A 335 -8.24 -28.57 -14.48
CA ALA A 335 -8.28 -27.14 -14.77
C ALA A 335 -9.45 -26.78 -15.68
N THR A 336 -10.00 -25.60 -15.43
CA THR A 336 -11.03 -24.98 -16.29
C THR A 336 -10.45 -24.71 -17.67
N ARG A 337 -11.23 -24.97 -18.70
CA ARG A 337 -10.81 -24.86 -20.10
C ARG A 337 -11.47 -23.66 -20.77
N PRO A 338 -10.83 -23.02 -21.73
CA PRO A 338 -11.53 -22.07 -22.58
C PRO A 338 -12.77 -22.72 -23.23
N GLY A 339 -13.93 -22.05 -23.10
CA GLY A 339 -15.25 -22.54 -23.52
C GLY A 339 -16.07 -23.16 -22.39
N ASP A 340 -15.51 -23.43 -21.22
CA ASP A 340 -16.31 -23.86 -20.06
C ASP A 340 -17.23 -22.72 -19.61
N ILE A 341 -18.43 -23.06 -19.15
CA ILE A 341 -19.41 -22.09 -18.63
C ILE A 341 -19.63 -22.35 -17.14
N VAL A 342 -19.66 -21.30 -16.36
CA VAL A 342 -19.96 -21.32 -14.91
C VAL A 342 -21.14 -20.43 -14.59
N ILE A 343 -21.88 -20.77 -13.55
CA ILE A 343 -22.92 -19.91 -12.98
C ILE A 343 -22.33 -19.25 -11.74
N ALA A 344 -22.09 -17.95 -11.80
CA ALA A 344 -21.57 -17.18 -10.69
C ALA A 344 -22.60 -17.00 -9.56
N LYS A 345 -22.15 -16.55 -8.38
CA LYS A 345 -23.00 -16.41 -7.18
C LYS A 345 -24.26 -15.55 -7.41
N ASN A 346 -24.20 -14.53 -8.25
CA ASN A 346 -25.37 -13.70 -8.55
C ASN A 346 -26.32 -14.33 -9.59
N GLY A 347 -26.09 -15.56 -10.02
CA GLY A 347 -26.91 -16.32 -10.96
C GLY A 347 -26.58 -16.09 -12.43
N LYS A 348 -25.69 -15.17 -12.78
CA LYS A 348 -25.25 -14.94 -14.17
C LYS A 348 -24.36 -16.07 -14.66
N SER A 349 -24.58 -16.51 -15.90
CA SER A 349 -23.69 -17.45 -16.58
C SER A 349 -22.51 -16.72 -17.24
N VAL A 350 -21.32 -17.28 -17.06
CA VAL A 350 -20.08 -16.72 -17.61
C VAL A 350 -19.38 -17.78 -18.45
N GLU A 351 -19.16 -17.49 -19.73
CA GLU A 351 -18.28 -18.28 -20.60
C GLU A 351 -16.82 -17.88 -20.33
N ILE A 352 -16.00 -18.83 -19.94
CA ILE A 352 -14.59 -18.63 -19.69
C ILE A 352 -13.83 -18.83 -21.01
N VAL A 353 -13.66 -17.74 -21.76
CA VAL A 353 -12.92 -17.79 -23.05
C VAL A 353 -11.42 -17.65 -22.88
N ASN A 354 -10.99 -17.14 -21.73
CA ASN A 354 -9.57 -16.96 -21.38
C ASN A 354 -9.37 -17.26 -19.89
N THR A 355 -8.62 -18.32 -19.57
CA THR A 355 -8.36 -18.71 -18.18
C THR A 355 -7.32 -17.80 -17.49
N ASP A 356 -6.62 -16.95 -18.23
CA ASP A 356 -5.72 -15.89 -17.73
C ASP A 356 -6.46 -14.59 -17.39
N ALA A 357 -7.80 -14.62 -17.44
CA ALA A 357 -8.69 -13.57 -16.93
C ALA A 357 -9.44 -14.09 -15.68
N GLU A 358 -8.72 -14.69 -14.77
CA GLU A 358 -9.17 -15.40 -13.56
C GLU A 358 -9.49 -14.48 -12.41
N GLY A 359 -8.70 -13.39 -12.22
CA GLY A 359 -8.83 -12.47 -11.11
C GLY A 359 -10.23 -11.87 -11.02
N ARG A 360 -10.82 -11.53 -12.16
CA ARG A 360 -12.19 -11.01 -12.20
C ARG A 360 -13.25 -12.08 -11.85
N LEU A 361 -12.96 -13.36 -12.04
CA LEU A 361 -13.86 -14.46 -11.67
C LEU A 361 -13.93 -14.67 -10.17
N VAL A 362 -12.78 -14.66 -9.47
CA VAL A 362 -12.75 -14.75 -8.01
C VAL A 362 -13.37 -13.51 -7.37
N LEU A 363 -13.09 -12.32 -7.93
CA LEU A 363 -13.68 -11.07 -7.45
C LEU A 363 -15.20 -10.99 -7.69
N ALA A 364 -15.71 -11.49 -8.81
CA ALA A 364 -17.13 -11.48 -9.13
C ALA A 364 -17.96 -12.15 -8.03
N ASP A 365 -17.57 -13.35 -7.63
CA ASP A 365 -18.27 -14.09 -6.58
C ASP A 365 -18.06 -13.44 -5.21
N ALA A 366 -16.84 -12.97 -4.90
CA ALA A 366 -16.53 -12.29 -3.64
C ALA A 366 -17.35 -10.99 -3.49
N LEU A 367 -17.46 -10.18 -4.55
CA LEU A 367 -18.25 -8.95 -4.57
C LEU A 367 -19.74 -9.23 -4.38
N ALA A 368 -20.30 -10.25 -5.10
CA ALA A 368 -21.68 -10.63 -4.96
C ALA A 368 -22.00 -11.12 -3.54
N TRP A 369 -21.13 -11.97 -2.98
CA TRP A 369 -21.25 -12.50 -1.63
C TRP A 369 -21.16 -11.39 -0.56
N ALA A 370 -20.20 -10.47 -0.71
CA ALA A 370 -20.00 -9.36 0.21
C ALA A 370 -21.25 -8.49 0.36
N GLN A 371 -21.92 -8.19 -0.76
CA GLN A 371 -23.13 -7.36 -0.76
C GLN A 371 -24.34 -8.08 -0.17
N GLU A 372 -24.43 -9.40 -0.36
CA GLU A 372 -25.50 -10.21 0.24
C GLU A 372 -25.33 -10.31 1.76
N LYS A 373 -24.10 -10.49 2.22
CA LYS A 373 -23.76 -10.70 3.63
C LYS A 373 -23.80 -9.43 4.46
N TYR A 374 -23.33 -8.30 3.90
CA TYR A 374 -23.00 -7.10 4.69
C TYR A 374 -23.77 -5.84 4.30
N GLU A 375 -24.40 -5.78 3.13
CA GLU A 375 -25.06 -4.56 2.62
C GLU A 375 -24.17 -3.30 2.80
N PRO A 376 -23.01 -3.20 2.13
CA PRO A 376 -21.97 -2.25 2.43
C PRO A 376 -22.40 -0.78 2.30
N PHE A 377 -21.85 0.08 3.16
CA PHE A 377 -21.88 1.53 2.99
C PHE A 377 -21.01 1.95 1.82
N ARG A 378 -19.77 1.42 1.77
CA ARG A 378 -18.83 1.51 0.64
C ARG A 378 -18.29 0.12 0.35
N LEU A 379 -18.12 -0.19 -0.93
CA LEU A 379 -17.50 -1.42 -1.41
C LEU A 379 -16.33 -1.05 -2.30
N VAL A 380 -15.11 -1.40 -1.89
CA VAL A 380 -13.91 -1.12 -2.69
C VAL A 380 -13.17 -2.41 -2.95
N ASP A 381 -12.91 -2.73 -4.21
CA ASP A 381 -12.01 -3.84 -4.53
C ASP A 381 -10.71 -3.35 -5.16
N ILE A 382 -9.66 -4.14 -4.93
CA ILE A 382 -8.31 -3.87 -5.40
C ILE A 382 -7.66 -5.13 -5.96
N ALA A 383 -7.04 -5.00 -7.13
CA ALA A 383 -6.48 -6.13 -7.82
C ALA A 383 -5.34 -5.74 -8.77
N THR A 384 -4.40 -6.65 -8.96
CA THR A 384 -3.49 -6.72 -10.10
C THR A 384 -4.25 -7.31 -11.30
N LEU A 385 -5.16 -6.52 -11.88
CA LEU A 385 -6.18 -7.12 -12.74
C LEU A 385 -5.80 -7.15 -14.20
N THR A 386 -5.26 -6.06 -14.75
CA THR A 386 -5.05 -6.00 -16.20
C THR A 386 -3.71 -5.37 -16.60
N GLY A 387 -2.98 -6.08 -17.46
CA GLY A 387 -1.84 -5.49 -18.16
C GLY A 387 -2.24 -4.28 -19.05
N ALA A 388 -3.52 -4.18 -19.43
CA ALA A 388 -4.04 -3.04 -20.18
C ALA A 388 -4.01 -1.75 -19.35
N CYS A 389 -4.22 -1.82 -18.04
CA CYS A 389 -4.09 -0.70 -17.13
C CYS A 389 -2.63 -0.19 -17.10
N ALA A 390 -1.67 -1.11 -16.94
CA ALA A 390 -0.24 -0.79 -16.99
C ALA A 390 0.18 -0.14 -18.32
N VAL A 391 -0.35 -0.60 -19.45
CA VAL A 391 -0.09 -0.01 -20.76
C VAL A 391 -0.68 1.41 -20.86
N ALA A 392 -1.84 1.66 -20.26
CA ALA A 392 -2.51 2.97 -20.30
C ALA A 392 -1.87 4.01 -19.39
N LEU A 393 -1.47 3.63 -18.18
CA LEU A 393 -1.07 4.56 -17.11
C LEU A 393 0.41 4.49 -16.73
N GLY A 394 1.14 3.48 -17.23
CA GLY A 394 2.54 3.25 -16.88
C GLY A 394 2.68 2.47 -15.55
N PRO A 395 3.93 2.32 -15.08
CA PRO A 395 4.23 1.45 -13.92
C PRO A 395 3.98 2.10 -12.56
N ASP A 396 3.69 3.41 -12.51
CA ASP A 396 3.62 4.17 -11.26
C ASP A 396 2.19 4.60 -10.88
N SER A 397 1.18 4.11 -11.59
CA SER A 397 -0.20 4.55 -11.39
C SER A 397 -1.20 3.42 -11.56
N ALA A 398 -2.13 3.30 -10.62
CA ALA A 398 -3.27 2.40 -10.72
C ALA A 398 -4.43 3.03 -11.50
N GLY A 399 -5.27 2.20 -12.12
CA GLY A 399 -6.55 2.62 -12.67
C GLY A 399 -7.62 2.64 -11.58
N LEU A 400 -8.42 3.69 -11.54
CA LEU A 400 -9.55 3.83 -10.64
C LEU A 400 -10.86 3.84 -11.45
N PHE A 401 -11.77 2.95 -11.14
CA PHE A 401 -13.11 2.90 -11.69
C PHE A 401 -14.13 2.99 -10.55
N ALA A 402 -15.21 3.75 -10.71
CA ALA A 402 -16.20 3.87 -9.65
C ALA A 402 -17.59 4.14 -10.21
N SER A 403 -18.60 3.63 -9.51
CA SER A 403 -20.01 3.92 -9.76
C SER A 403 -20.49 5.20 -9.04
N ASP A 404 -19.66 5.75 -8.15
CA ASP A 404 -19.96 6.89 -7.31
C ASP A 404 -18.83 7.92 -7.42
N ASP A 405 -19.18 9.20 -7.66
CA ASP A 405 -18.21 10.26 -7.91
C ASP A 405 -17.50 10.70 -6.62
N ASP A 406 -18.20 10.74 -5.50
CA ASP A 406 -17.63 11.15 -4.21
C ASP A 406 -16.59 10.12 -3.73
N LEU A 407 -16.89 8.82 -3.89
CA LEU A 407 -15.93 7.76 -3.58
C LEU A 407 -14.72 7.81 -4.52
N ALA A 408 -14.93 8.05 -5.81
CA ALA A 408 -13.83 8.21 -6.77
C ALA A 408 -12.92 9.38 -6.39
N ASP A 409 -13.51 10.52 -6.05
CA ASP A 409 -12.76 11.71 -5.66
C ASP A 409 -11.99 11.51 -4.36
N LEU A 410 -12.59 10.86 -3.35
CA LEU A 410 -11.95 10.48 -2.10
C LEU A 410 -10.69 9.64 -2.36
N LEU A 411 -10.85 8.52 -3.09
CA LEU A 411 -9.75 7.60 -3.38
C LEU A 411 -8.66 8.24 -4.25
N HIS A 412 -9.05 9.07 -5.22
CA HIS A 412 -8.10 9.78 -6.08
C HIS A 412 -7.27 10.78 -5.28
N LYS A 413 -7.92 11.66 -4.52
CA LYS A 413 -7.24 12.67 -3.69
C LYS A 413 -6.30 12.02 -2.67
N ALA A 414 -6.79 10.98 -1.98
CA ALA A 414 -5.98 10.22 -1.03
C ALA A 414 -4.76 9.58 -1.70
N GLY A 415 -4.95 8.84 -2.80
CA GLY A 415 -3.85 8.20 -3.50
C GLY A 415 -2.78 9.18 -3.99
N MET A 416 -3.20 10.34 -4.51
CA MET A 416 -2.26 11.38 -4.93
C MET A 416 -1.49 11.99 -3.76
N ALA A 417 -2.15 12.29 -2.65
CA ALA A 417 -1.53 12.87 -1.47
C ALA A 417 -0.57 11.87 -0.78
N LEU A 418 -0.97 10.61 -0.70
CA LEU A 418 -0.26 9.54 0.02
C LEU A 418 0.84 8.86 -0.81
N GLY A 419 0.98 9.21 -2.10
CA GLY A 419 2.01 8.66 -2.99
C GLY A 419 1.67 7.31 -3.61
N GLU A 420 0.44 6.89 -3.52
CA GLU A 420 -0.14 5.73 -4.22
C GLU A 420 -0.98 6.24 -5.40
N ARG A 421 -0.31 6.71 -6.45
CA ARG A 421 -0.98 7.35 -7.58
C ARG A 421 -2.04 6.46 -8.19
N ASN A 422 -3.21 7.03 -8.41
CA ASN A 422 -4.25 6.43 -9.20
C ASN A 422 -4.86 7.45 -10.16
N TRP A 423 -5.46 6.98 -11.23
CA TRP A 423 -6.11 7.83 -12.21
C TRP A 423 -7.47 7.27 -12.58
N ARG A 424 -8.51 8.12 -12.48
CA ARG A 424 -9.87 7.70 -12.80
C ARG A 424 -10.00 7.44 -14.29
N LEU A 425 -10.36 6.21 -14.65
CA LEU A 425 -10.69 5.75 -15.99
C LEU A 425 -12.22 5.65 -16.15
N PRO A 426 -12.75 5.80 -17.37
CA PRO A 426 -14.19 5.78 -17.58
C PRO A 426 -14.77 4.39 -17.41
N LEU A 427 -15.93 4.30 -16.72
CA LEU A 427 -16.73 3.08 -16.60
C LEU A 427 -17.82 3.09 -17.69
N TRP A 428 -17.44 2.84 -18.94
CA TRP A 428 -18.35 2.85 -20.10
C TRP A 428 -19.08 1.51 -20.26
N THR A 429 -20.11 1.32 -19.47
CA THR A 429 -20.85 0.05 -19.35
C THR A 429 -21.31 -0.52 -20.70
N ALA A 430 -21.93 0.29 -21.56
CA ALA A 430 -22.42 -0.17 -22.87
C ALA A 430 -21.27 -0.70 -23.77
N MET A 431 -20.13 0.01 -23.79
CA MET A 431 -18.96 -0.39 -24.57
C MET A 431 -18.35 -1.69 -24.00
N GLY A 432 -18.22 -1.76 -22.69
CA GLY A 432 -17.66 -2.94 -22.03
C GLY A 432 -18.52 -4.18 -22.23
N LEU A 433 -19.84 -4.07 -22.08
CA LEU A 433 -20.77 -5.17 -22.34
C LEU A 433 -20.75 -5.64 -23.79
N GLU A 434 -20.62 -4.74 -24.75
CA GLU A 434 -20.44 -5.13 -26.15
C GLU A 434 -19.18 -5.95 -26.36
N GLY A 435 -18.10 -5.62 -25.62
CA GLY A 435 -16.83 -6.35 -25.63
C GLY A 435 -16.89 -7.71 -24.97
N LEU A 436 -17.86 -7.93 -24.06
CA LEU A 436 -18.02 -9.15 -23.25
C LEU A 436 -19.14 -10.08 -23.73
N LYS A 437 -19.70 -9.86 -24.93
CA LYS A 437 -20.78 -10.70 -25.45
C LYS A 437 -20.33 -12.15 -25.62
N SER A 438 -21.18 -13.07 -25.17
CA SER A 438 -21.09 -14.50 -25.47
C SER A 438 -22.27 -14.94 -26.31
N SER A 439 -22.10 -15.99 -27.09
CA SER A 439 -23.19 -16.62 -27.86
C SER A 439 -23.93 -17.72 -27.07
N CYS A 440 -23.40 -18.14 -25.92
CA CYS A 440 -23.89 -19.29 -25.18
C CYS A 440 -24.01 -19.04 -23.66
N ALA A 441 -23.64 -17.86 -23.19
CA ALA A 441 -23.79 -17.44 -21.78
C ALA A 441 -24.24 -15.97 -21.72
N ASP A 442 -24.57 -15.48 -20.53
CA ASP A 442 -24.93 -14.06 -20.35
C ASP A 442 -23.78 -13.14 -20.72
N MET A 443 -22.53 -13.59 -20.48
CA MET A 443 -21.31 -12.86 -20.84
C MET A 443 -20.10 -13.78 -20.92
N ALA A 444 -19.03 -13.30 -21.59
CA ALA A 444 -17.71 -13.88 -21.54
C ALA A 444 -16.84 -13.23 -20.43
N ASN A 445 -15.89 -13.98 -19.86
CA ASN A 445 -14.97 -13.42 -18.84
C ASN A 445 -13.92 -12.49 -19.44
N SER A 446 -13.69 -12.54 -20.74
CA SER A 446 -12.72 -11.70 -21.44
C SER A 446 -13.26 -11.29 -22.80
N GLY A 447 -12.80 -10.17 -23.32
CA GLY A 447 -13.30 -9.59 -24.54
C GLY A 447 -12.19 -9.03 -25.43
N ARG A 448 -12.49 -7.94 -26.15
CA ARG A 448 -11.55 -7.26 -27.02
C ARG A 448 -10.34 -6.75 -26.26
N ARG A 449 -9.18 -6.73 -26.92
CA ARG A 449 -7.93 -6.18 -26.33
C ARG A 449 -8.06 -4.67 -26.07
N GLU A 450 -8.74 -3.97 -26.98
CA GLU A 450 -8.99 -2.54 -26.88
C GLU A 450 -9.93 -2.25 -25.71
N GLY A 451 -9.53 -1.29 -24.87
CA GLY A 451 -10.28 -0.97 -23.65
C GLY A 451 -10.24 -2.08 -22.59
N GLY A 452 -9.21 -2.93 -22.58
CA GLY A 452 -9.15 -4.12 -21.72
C GLY A 452 -9.38 -3.83 -20.25
N ALA A 453 -8.85 -2.73 -19.70
CA ALA A 453 -9.08 -2.34 -18.32
C ALA A 453 -10.56 -1.93 -18.09
N ILE A 454 -11.16 -1.21 -19.02
CA ILE A 454 -12.59 -0.84 -18.96
C ILE A 454 -13.48 -2.10 -19.02
N ASN A 455 -13.15 -3.02 -19.93
CA ASN A 455 -13.90 -4.28 -20.07
C ASN A 455 -13.84 -5.11 -18.77
N ALA A 456 -12.68 -5.15 -18.11
CA ALA A 456 -12.52 -5.83 -16.84
C ALA A 456 -13.34 -5.17 -15.71
N ALA A 457 -13.29 -3.84 -15.61
CA ALA A 457 -14.07 -3.08 -14.64
C ALA A 457 -15.58 -3.24 -14.89
N VAL A 458 -16.03 -3.19 -16.16
CA VAL A 458 -17.43 -3.41 -16.54
C VAL A 458 -17.87 -4.85 -16.25
N PHE A 459 -16.97 -5.83 -16.41
CA PHE A 459 -17.27 -7.20 -15.99
C PHE A 459 -17.55 -7.25 -14.49
N LEU A 460 -16.69 -6.68 -13.64
CA LEU A 460 -16.89 -6.62 -12.19
C LEU A 460 -18.19 -5.88 -11.83
N GLN A 461 -18.48 -4.76 -12.50
CA GLN A 461 -19.72 -4.00 -12.31
C GLN A 461 -20.97 -4.87 -12.44
N GLN A 462 -20.95 -5.92 -13.29
CA GLN A 462 -22.10 -6.82 -13.45
C GLN A 462 -22.40 -7.66 -12.21
N PHE A 463 -21.49 -7.71 -11.26
CA PHE A 463 -21.61 -8.39 -9.97
C PHE A 463 -21.83 -7.43 -8.79
N VAL A 464 -21.95 -6.15 -9.10
CA VAL A 464 -22.31 -5.10 -8.14
C VAL A 464 -23.76 -4.71 -8.35
N ARG A 465 -24.54 -4.66 -7.26
CA ARG A 465 -25.96 -4.26 -7.30
C ARG A 465 -26.07 -2.78 -7.62
N GLU A 466 -27.13 -2.42 -8.32
CA GLU A 466 -27.45 -1.02 -8.58
C GLU A 466 -27.62 -0.25 -7.26
N GLY A 467 -27.05 0.97 -7.19
CA GLY A 467 -27.11 1.84 -6.02
C GLY A 467 -26.07 1.54 -4.94
N VAL A 468 -25.20 0.53 -5.12
CA VAL A 468 -24.06 0.31 -4.23
C VAL A 468 -22.94 1.30 -4.56
N CYS A 469 -22.47 2.02 -3.56
CA CYS A 469 -21.29 2.89 -3.67
C CYS A 469 -20.04 2.00 -3.82
N TRP A 470 -19.56 1.83 -5.06
CA TRP A 470 -18.50 0.89 -5.42
C TRP A 470 -17.36 1.55 -6.17
N ALA A 471 -16.14 1.10 -5.87
CA ALA A 471 -14.94 1.43 -6.65
C ALA A 471 -14.05 0.19 -6.84
N HIS A 472 -13.37 0.13 -7.98
CA HIS A 472 -12.34 -0.83 -8.34
C HIS A 472 -11.01 -0.12 -8.57
N ILE A 473 -9.95 -0.62 -7.93
CA ILE A 473 -8.57 -0.16 -8.12
C ILE A 473 -7.79 -1.27 -8.85
N ASP A 474 -7.46 -1.01 -10.13
CA ASP A 474 -6.59 -1.88 -10.93
C ASP A 474 -5.13 -1.40 -10.76
N MET A 475 -4.40 -2.08 -9.90
CA MET A 475 -3.03 -1.71 -9.54
C MET A 475 -1.95 -2.51 -10.28
N ALA A 476 -2.31 -3.21 -11.36
CA ALA A 476 -1.37 -3.97 -12.15
C ALA A 476 -0.19 -3.10 -12.60
N ALA A 477 1.03 -3.48 -12.23
CA ALA A 477 2.31 -2.78 -12.38
C ALA A 477 2.56 -1.60 -11.43
N ALA A 478 1.57 -1.07 -10.69
CA ALA A 478 1.81 -0.07 -9.66
C ALA A 478 2.21 -0.68 -8.31
N ASP A 479 1.97 -1.96 -8.13
CA ASP A 479 2.28 -2.74 -6.92
C ASP A 479 3.74 -3.16 -6.81
N ASN A 480 4.51 -3.18 -7.89
CA ASN A 480 5.89 -3.61 -7.94
C ASN A 480 6.83 -2.48 -8.36
N GLY A 481 7.99 -2.37 -7.73
CA GLY A 481 8.94 -1.31 -8.09
C GLY A 481 10.17 -1.25 -7.20
N GLU A 482 11.07 -0.32 -7.54
CA GLU A 482 12.25 0.02 -6.75
C GLU A 482 12.42 1.54 -6.68
N SER A 483 12.66 2.06 -5.48
CA SER A 483 12.88 3.49 -5.25
C SER A 483 13.70 3.71 -3.97
N PRO A 484 14.07 4.94 -3.63
CA PRO A 484 14.72 5.22 -2.36
C PRO A 484 13.95 4.78 -1.10
N ILE A 485 12.63 4.63 -1.19
CA ILE A 485 11.78 4.13 -0.10
C ILE A 485 11.30 2.69 -0.32
N ASN A 486 11.43 2.14 -1.52
CA ASN A 486 11.02 0.78 -1.81
C ASN A 486 12.23 -0.07 -2.20
N ALA A 487 12.42 -1.21 -1.55
CA ALA A 487 13.27 -2.27 -2.07
C ALA A 487 12.59 -2.90 -3.29
N LYS A 488 13.38 -3.47 -4.21
CA LYS A 488 12.86 -4.18 -5.39
C LYS A 488 11.85 -5.25 -4.97
N GLY A 489 10.73 -5.32 -5.65
CA GLY A 489 9.60 -6.24 -5.42
C GLY A 489 8.31 -5.51 -5.08
N GLU A 490 7.39 -6.24 -4.47
CA GLU A 490 6.08 -5.73 -4.09
C GLU A 490 6.20 -4.61 -3.07
N THR A 491 5.45 -3.52 -3.30
CA THR A 491 5.60 -2.26 -2.55
C THR A 491 4.59 -2.11 -1.41
N GLY A 492 3.55 -2.94 -1.39
CA GLY A 492 2.40 -2.79 -0.49
C GLY A 492 1.47 -1.65 -0.93
N PHE A 493 1.46 -1.32 -2.22
CA PHE A 493 0.55 -0.34 -2.83
C PHE A 493 -0.89 -0.64 -2.46
N GLY A 494 -1.66 0.40 -2.24
CA GLY A 494 -3.08 0.33 -1.96
C GLY A 494 -3.44 0.34 -0.47
N VAL A 495 -2.52 -0.01 0.43
CA VAL A 495 -2.81 -0.02 1.88
C VAL A 495 -3.27 1.36 2.36
N ARG A 496 -2.58 2.42 1.97
CA ARG A 496 -2.87 3.80 2.40
C ARG A 496 -4.15 4.32 1.75
N THR A 497 -4.32 4.08 0.46
CA THR A 497 -5.51 4.48 -0.29
C THR A 497 -6.77 3.76 0.22
N LEU A 498 -6.70 2.46 0.48
CA LEU A 498 -7.82 1.70 1.06
C LEU A 498 -8.12 2.15 2.49
N LEU A 499 -7.08 2.43 3.28
CA LEU A 499 -7.26 2.91 4.64
C LEU A 499 -8.02 4.25 4.64
N SER A 500 -7.82 5.13 3.65
CA SER A 500 -8.57 6.37 3.52
C SER A 500 -10.07 6.16 3.29
N ALA A 501 -10.46 5.06 2.63
CA ALA A 501 -11.87 4.75 2.40
C ALA A 501 -12.64 4.37 3.66
N VAL A 502 -11.92 4.05 4.74
CA VAL A 502 -12.50 3.58 6.01
C VAL A 502 -13.08 4.73 6.83
N TRP A 503 -12.58 5.95 6.67
CA TRP A 503 -13.09 7.13 7.38
C TRP A 503 -14.18 7.85 6.57
N ASP A 504 -15.15 8.41 7.26
CA ASP A 504 -16.32 9.06 6.65
C ASP A 504 -16.00 10.43 6.04
N ASP A 505 -15.03 11.16 6.59
CA ASP A 505 -14.65 12.52 6.17
C ASP A 505 -13.17 12.60 5.79
N ASP A 506 -12.87 13.30 4.68
CA ASP A 506 -11.50 13.61 4.22
C ASP A 506 -10.65 14.31 5.30
N LYS A 507 -11.32 14.99 6.26
CA LYS A 507 -10.68 15.74 7.32
C LYS A 507 -10.05 14.88 8.41
N ASP A 508 -10.55 13.67 8.61
CA ASP A 508 -10.08 12.79 9.69
C ASP A 508 -8.74 12.11 9.36
N MET A 509 -8.33 12.08 8.09
CA MET A 509 -7.13 11.36 7.64
C MET A 509 -6.03 12.22 6.99
N LEU A 510 -6.38 13.36 6.41
CA LEU A 510 -5.44 14.19 5.65
C LEU A 510 -4.98 15.44 6.43
N GLN A 511 -5.57 15.73 7.58
CA GLN A 511 -5.14 16.72 8.57
C GLN A 511 -4.27 16.07 9.62
#